data_02cd143fba693d56be9e0098e126d860
#
_entry.id   02cd143fba693d56be9e0098e126d860
#
_cell.length_a   1.000
_cell.length_b   1.000
_cell.length_c   1.000
_cell.angle_alpha   90.00
_cell.angle_beta   90.00
_cell.angle_gamma   90.00
#
_symmetry.space_group_name_H-M   'P 1'
#
loop_
_entity.id
_entity.type
_entity.pdbx_description
1 polymer ?
#
loop_
_entity_poly.entity_id
_entity_poly.type
_entity_poly.pdbx_seq_one_letter_code
_entity_poly.pdbx_strand_id
1 'polypeptide(L)'
;MRELPWLPVILIFLTTGCASFQTAGQVQSGRRALLFNDPQSALAYLQPAADSDPNYIYSSMSFRETVWTYIGRAQYALGQFPEARRSLERGLSVYKDDAMAQLYLGLVMLRSGEQPQGRKQIQTGMKNIADWIEYLNRTTPYYAFWDPNAEIRKEIERARPLLEAEKMAPDKDIIESAEWVGKQMEEEVDKVRDDERRQFDRDRDFRRGFGVGIGIGF
;
A
#
# COMPACT_ATOMS: atom_id res chain seq x y z
N MET A 1 40.50 -38.54 -0.63
CA MET A 1 39.16 -37.99 -0.39
C MET A 1 39.23 -36.50 -0.67
N ARG A 2 38.64 -36.07 -1.79
CA ARG A 2 38.66 -34.65 -2.20
C ARG A 2 37.47 -33.96 -1.50
N GLU A 3 37.78 -33.09 -0.59
CA GLU A 3 36.79 -32.25 0.10
C GLU A 3 36.05 -31.37 -0.95
N LEU A 4 34.71 -31.42 -0.95
CA LEU A 4 33.87 -30.66 -1.88
C LEU A 4 33.78 -29.20 -1.39
N PRO A 5 34.43 -28.22 -2.03
CA PRO A 5 34.46 -26.85 -1.56
C PRO A 5 33.15 -26.09 -1.81
N TRP A 6 32.09 -26.75 -2.28
CA TRP A 6 30.81 -26.16 -2.69
C TRP A 6 29.74 -26.17 -1.59
N LEU A 7 29.90 -26.94 -0.52
CA LEU A 7 28.94 -27.05 0.58
C LEU A 7 28.63 -25.72 1.30
N PRO A 8 29.61 -24.83 1.57
CA PRO A 8 29.29 -23.56 2.24
C PRO A 8 28.53 -22.56 1.37
N VAL A 9 28.72 -22.62 0.03
CA VAL A 9 28.03 -21.71 -0.91
C VAL A 9 26.53 -22.03 -1.01
N ILE A 10 26.16 -23.31 -0.99
CA ILE A 10 24.75 -23.74 -1.06
C ILE A 10 24.01 -23.37 0.22
N LEU A 11 24.66 -23.40 1.38
CA LEU A 11 24.03 -23.05 2.66
C LEU A 11 23.69 -21.55 2.76
N ILE A 12 24.51 -20.67 2.14
CA ILE A 12 24.28 -19.22 2.13
C ILE A 12 23.06 -18.86 1.26
N PHE A 13 22.82 -19.56 0.15
CA PHE A 13 21.66 -19.31 -0.72
C PHE A 13 20.32 -19.72 -0.10
N LEU A 14 20.30 -20.69 0.81
CA LEU A 14 19.08 -21.14 1.48
C LEU A 14 18.60 -20.17 2.59
N THR A 15 19.50 -19.42 3.20
CA THR A 15 19.14 -18.50 4.29
C THR A 15 18.55 -17.18 3.80
N THR A 16 18.93 -16.69 2.62
CA THR A 16 18.41 -15.42 2.08
C THR A 16 16.97 -15.55 1.56
N GLY A 17 16.55 -16.70 1.05
CA GLY A 17 15.18 -16.92 0.58
C GLY A 17 14.14 -16.93 1.69
N CYS A 18 14.47 -17.42 2.89
CA CYS A 18 13.56 -17.45 4.03
C CYS A 18 13.28 -16.04 4.61
N ALA A 19 14.28 -15.17 4.64
CA ALA A 19 14.14 -13.82 5.19
C ALA A 19 13.16 -12.95 4.39
N SER A 20 13.27 -12.95 3.06
CA SER A 20 12.38 -12.17 2.19
C SER A 20 10.91 -12.62 2.28
N PHE A 21 10.68 -13.93 2.37
CA PHE A 21 9.32 -14.48 2.55
C PHE A 21 8.74 -14.11 3.91
N GLN A 22 9.54 -14.12 4.95
CA GLN A 22 9.14 -13.72 6.29
C GLN A 22 8.76 -12.23 6.35
N THR A 23 9.57 -11.34 5.76
CA THR A 23 9.29 -9.89 5.68
C THR A 23 7.96 -9.63 4.98
N ALA A 24 7.72 -10.27 3.83
CA ALA A 24 6.45 -10.14 3.10
C ALA A 24 5.24 -10.58 3.95
N GLY A 25 5.37 -11.69 4.68
CA GLY A 25 4.32 -12.18 5.59
C GLY A 25 4.04 -11.22 6.75
N GLN A 26 5.08 -10.65 7.33
CA GLN A 26 4.97 -9.66 8.40
C GLN A 26 4.29 -8.37 7.91
N VAL A 27 4.69 -7.84 6.75
CA VAL A 27 4.06 -6.66 6.15
C VAL A 27 2.58 -6.93 5.85
N GLN A 28 2.25 -8.09 5.30
CA GLN A 28 0.86 -8.46 5.05
C GLN A 28 0.03 -8.56 6.36
N SER A 29 0.61 -9.08 7.44
CA SER A 29 -0.04 -9.14 8.74
C SER A 29 -0.25 -7.75 9.35
N GLY A 30 0.76 -6.88 9.24
CA GLY A 30 0.68 -5.49 9.68
C GLY A 30 -0.37 -4.68 8.91
N ARG A 31 -0.42 -4.82 7.58
CA ARG A 31 -1.49 -4.24 6.75
C ARG A 31 -2.88 -4.68 7.23
N ARG A 32 -3.05 -5.97 7.44
CA ARG A 32 -4.32 -6.54 7.90
C ARG A 32 -4.72 -5.98 9.26
N ALA A 33 -3.79 -5.83 10.19
CA ALA A 33 -4.05 -5.22 11.49
C ALA A 33 -4.51 -3.76 11.34
N LEU A 34 -3.93 -2.98 10.42
CA LEU A 34 -4.39 -1.61 10.11
C LEU A 34 -5.82 -1.60 9.58
N LEU A 35 -6.19 -2.51 8.68
CA LEU A 35 -7.56 -2.63 8.17
C LEU A 35 -8.58 -2.91 9.28
N PHE A 36 -8.19 -3.69 10.29
CA PHE A 36 -9.02 -3.97 11.46
C PHE A 36 -8.91 -2.92 12.57
N ASN A 37 -8.28 -1.78 12.29
CA ASN A 37 -8.08 -0.68 13.24
C ASN A 37 -7.33 -1.10 14.51
N ASP A 38 -6.34 -1.98 14.35
CA ASP A 38 -5.42 -2.42 15.41
C ASP A 38 -3.98 -1.97 15.11
N PRO A 39 -3.68 -0.67 15.33
CA PRO A 39 -2.36 -0.11 15.02
C PRO A 39 -1.25 -0.65 15.93
N GLN A 40 -1.55 -1.11 17.14
CA GLN A 40 -0.56 -1.73 18.03
C GLN A 40 -0.04 -3.05 17.44
N SER A 41 -0.96 -3.94 17.06
CA SER A 41 -0.60 -5.20 16.39
C SER A 41 0.08 -4.94 15.05
N ALA A 42 -0.33 -3.89 14.32
CA ALA A 42 0.33 -3.50 13.09
C ALA A 42 1.81 -3.20 13.31
N LEU A 43 2.15 -2.37 14.30
CA LEU A 43 3.55 -2.06 14.63
C LEU A 43 4.34 -3.29 15.06
N ALA A 44 3.72 -4.20 15.82
CA ALA A 44 4.37 -5.44 16.25
C ALA A 44 4.81 -6.34 15.08
N TYR A 45 4.09 -6.30 13.96
CA TYR A 45 4.46 -7.00 12.73
C TYR A 45 5.40 -6.20 11.83
N LEU A 46 5.14 -4.90 11.70
CA LEU A 46 5.84 -4.05 10.72
C LEU A 46 7.27 -3.68 11.17
N GLN A 47 7.49 -3.48 12.46
CA GLN A 47 8.82 -3.10 12.96
C GLN A 47 9.87 -4.19 12.68
N PRO A 48 9.66 -5.48 13.01
CA PRO A 48 10.59 -6.54 12.62
C PRO A 48 10.77 -6.68 11.11
N ALA A 49 9.72 -6.40 10.32
CA ALA A 49 9.83 -6.40 8.87
C ALA A 49 10.78 -5.31 8.37
N ALA A 50 10.66 -4.09 8.91
CA ALA A 50 11.53 -2.97 8.58
C ALA A 50 12.98 -3.16 9.07
N ASP A 51 13.17 -3.86 10.20
CA ASP A 51 14.49 -4.21 10.72
C ASP A 51 15.18 -5.25 9.83
N SER A 52 14.39 -6.19 9.26
CA SER A 52 14.89 -7.23 8.34
C SER A 52 15.16 -6.68 6.93
N ASP A 53 14.27 -5.85 6.41
CA ASP A 53 14.42 -5.20 5.10
C ASP A 53 13.88 -3.76 5.16
N PRO A 54 14.73 -2.79 5.46
CA PRO A 54 14.34 -1.39 5.57
C PRO A 54 13.94 -0.73 4.23
N ASN A 55 14.22 -1.39 3.12
CA ASN A 55 13.86 -0.92 1.78
C ASN A 55 12.68 -1.70 1.19
N TYR A 56 12.00 -2.52 2.00
CA TYR A 56 10.88 -3.31 1.54
C TYR A 56 9.76 -2.42 0.99
N ILE A 57 9.34 -2.72 -0.23
CA ILE A 57 8.20 -2.11 -0.90
C ILE A 57 7.15 -3.21 -1.11
N TYR A 58 6.00 -3.04 -0.47
CA TYR A 58 4.83 -3.83 -0.77
C TYR A 58 4.29 -3.42 -2.14
N SER A 59 3.96 -4.41 -2.97
CA SER A 59 3.37 -4.16 -4.28
C SER A 59 2.16 -5.07 -4.48
N SER A 60 1.03 -4.47 -4.82
CA SER A 60 -0.17 -5.16 -5.30
C SER A 60 -0.55 -4.56 -6.63
N MET A 61 -0.45 -5.34 -7.71
CA MET A 61 -0.50 -4.81 -9.07
C MET A 61 0.53 -3.67 -9.27
N SER A 62 0.07 -2.49 -9.56
CA SER A 62 0.92 -1.29 -9.68
C SER A 62 0.91 -0.41 -8.44
N PHE A 63 0.12 -0.75 -7.42
CA PHE A 63 0.09 0.00 -6.16
C PHE A 63 1.30 -0.36 -5.30
N ARG A 64 2.01 0.64 -4.82
CA ARG A 64 3.27 0.47 -4.08
C ARG A 64 3.28 1.34 -2.85
N GLU A 65 3.62 0.73 -1.71
CA GLU A 65 3.86 1.39 -0.43
C GLU A 65 5.10 0.81 0.23
N THR A 66 5.86 1.65 0.92
CA THR A 66 7.00 1.17 1.70
C THR A 66 6.54 0.58 3.04
N VAL A 67 7.35 -0.27 3.65
CA VAL A 67 7.11 -0.74 5.03
C VAL A 67 7.03 0.45 6.00
N TRP A 68 7.77 1.53 5.73
CA TRP A 68 7.77 2.75 6.55
C TRP A 68 6.47 3.53 6.45
N THR A 69 5.79 3.46 5.30
CA THR A 69 4.46 4.06 5.13
C THR A 69 3.44 3.39 6.04
N TYR A 70 3.44 2.07 6.09
CA TYR A 70 2.57 1.32 7.02
C TYR A 70 2.90 1.59 8.48
N ILE A 71 4.19 1.67 8.85
CA ILE A 71 4.63 2.05 10.20
C ILE A 71 4.14 3.46 10.53
N GLY A 72 4.33 4.43 9.64
CA GLY A 72 3.88 5.81 9.84
C GLY A 72 2.37 5.93 9.99
N ARG A 73 1.60 5.15 9.23
CA ARG A 73 0.13 5.08 9.35
C ARG A 73 -0.31 4.50 10.70
N ALA A 74 0.36 3.45 11.17
CA ALA A 74 0.09 2.87 12.49
C ALA A 74 0.41 3.86 13.62
N GLN A 75 1.55 4.55 13.53
CA GLN A 75 1.95 5.58 14.48
C GLN A 75 1.00 6.78 14.47
N TYR A 76 0.54 7.19 13.28
CA TYR A 76 -0.49 8.22 13.14
C TYR A 76 -1.78 7.84 13.87
N ALA A 77 -2.27 6.62 13.65
CA ALA A 77 -3.47 6.11 14.32
C ALA A 77 -3.34 6.05 15.85
N LEU A 78 -2.12 5.90 16.37
CA LEU A 78 -1.80 5.95 17.80
C LEU A 78 -1.58 7.37 18.34
N GLY A 79 -1.67 8.40 17.50
CA GLY A 79 -1.37 9.78 17.89
C GLY A 79 0.13 10.06 18.10
N GLN A 80 1.01 9.16 17.68
CA GLN A 80 2.46 9.31 17.77
C GLN A 80 2.99 10.12 16.56
N PHE A 81 2.57 11.39 16.47
CA PHE A 81 2.82 12.23 15.29
C PHE A 81 4.31 12.47 14.99
N PRO A 82 5.19 12.71 15.96
CA PRO A 82 6.62 12.86 15.68
C PRO A 82 7.26 11.59 15.10
N GLU A 83 6.86 10.42 15.58
CA GLU A 83 7.32 9.12 15.09
C GLU A 83 6.78 8.85 13.69
N ALA A 84 5.46 9.07 13.49
CA ALA A 84 4.80 8.93 12.21
C ALA A 84 5.47 9.78 11.13
N ARG A 85 5.80 11.04 11.44
CA ARG A 85 6.52 11.92 10.54
C ARG A 85 7.84 11.30 10.07
N ARG A 86 8.68 10.87 11.02
CA ARG A 86 9.98 10.26 10.70
C ARG A 86 9.84 9.01 9.82
N SER A 87 8.87 8.18 10.13
CA SER A 87 8.60 6.96 9.35
C SER A 87 8.13 7.29 7.94
N LEU A 88 7.20 8.23 7.77
CA LEU A 88 6.68 8.64 6.46
C LEU A 88 7.76 9.33 5.60
N GLU A 89 8.56 10.21 6.19
CA GLU A 89 9.70 10.83 5.50
C GLU A 89 10.73 9.77 5.07
N ARG A 90 11.00 8.77 5.90
CA ARG A 90 11.83 7.64 5.53
C ARG A 90 11.21 6.81 4.38
N GLY A 91 9.91 6.57 4.42
CA GLY A 91 9.18 5.93 3.31
C GLY A 91 9.39 6.67 2.00
N LEU A 92 9.21 7.98 1.99
CA LEU A 92 9.42 8.83 0.81
C LEU A 92 10.89 8.87 0.35
N SER A 93 11.86 8.65 1.24
CA SER A 93 13.26 8.52 0.84
C SER A 93 13.56 7.20 0.13
N VAL A 94 12.83 6.12 0.43
CA VAL A 94 12.91 4.82 -0.23
C VAL A 94 12.13 4.83 -1.56
N TYR A 95 10.91 5.38 -1.52
CA TYR A 95 10.04 5.48 -2.70
C TYR A 95 9.33 6.83 -2.71
N LYS A 96 9.88 7.77 -3.50
CA LYS A 96 9.41 9.17 -3.54
C LYS A 96 7.98 9.34 -4.07
N ASP A 97 7.50 8.39 -4.88
CA ASP A 97 6.17 8.43 -5.51
C ASP A 97 5.12 7.67 -4.66
N ASP A 98 5.41 7.40 -3.38
CA ASP A 98 4.47 6.80 -2.43
C ASP A 98 3.38 7.81 -2.06
N ALA A 99 2.26 7.75 -2.77
CA ALA A 99 1.14 8.67 -2.60
C ALA A 99 0.49 8.56 -1.21
N MET A 100 0.50 7.37 -0.61
CA MET A 100 -0.03 7.16 0.75
C MET A 100 0.90 7.77 1.80
N ALA A 101 2.22 7.66 1.63
CA ALA A 101 3.18 8.35 2.49
C ALA A 101 3.01 9.87 2.42
N GLN A 102 2.79 10.43 1.23
CA GLN A 102 2.52 11.86 1.05
C GLN A 102 1.22 12.28 1.75
N LEU A 103 0.14 11.53 1.57
CA LEU A 103 -1.16 11.79 2.19
C LEU A 103 -1.06 11.81 3.71
N TYR A 104 -0.48 10.75 4.30
CA TYR A 104 -0.37 10.63 5.76
C TYR A 104 0.65 11.61 6.36
N LEU A 105 1.71 11.98 5.63
CA LEU A 105 2.63 13.03 6.07
C LEU A 105 1.90 14.38 6.18
N GLY A 106 1.03 14.68 5.22
CA GLY A 106 0.18 15.87 5.28
C GLY A 106 -0.79 15.85 6.47
N LEU A 107 -1.40 14.69 6.76
CA LEU A 107 -2.24 14.49 7.94
C LEU A 107 -1.47 14.73 9.24
N VAL A 108 -0.26 14.17 9.36
CA VAL A 108 0.63 14.41 10.51
C VAL A 108 0.94 15.90 10.67
N MET A 109 1.28 16.59 9.59
CA MET A 109 1.56 18.03 9.60
C MET A 109 0.35 18.84 10.08
N LEU A 110 -0.87 18.55 9.58
CA LEU A 110 -2.09 19.23 10.04
C LEU A 110 -2.35 18.98 11.53
N ARG A 111 -2.23 17.75 11.99
CA ARG A 111 -2.38 17.38 13.41
C ARG A 111 -1.31 18.04 14.31
N SER A 112 -0.16 18.40 13.73
CA SER A 112 0.92 19.11 14.42
C SER A 112 0.84 20.64 14.31
N GLY A 113 -0.19 21.19 13.66
CA GLY A 113 -0.41 22.63 13.50
C GLY A 113 0.33 23.28 12.32
N GLU A 114 0.98 22.49 11.46
CA GLU A 114 1.71 22.96 10.27
C GLU A 114 0.75 23.08 9.06
N GLN A 115 -0.26 23.95 9.19
CA GLN A 115 -1.40 24.00 8.28
C GLN A 115 -1.06 24.20 6.80
N PRO A 116 -0.28 25.20 6.34
CA PRO A 116 -0.05 25.39 4.92
C PRO A 116 0.66 24.21 4.26
N GLN A 117 1.68 23.67 4.94
CA GLN A 117 2.48 22.54 4.45
C GLN A 117 1.64 21.25 4.45
N GLY A 118 0.89 21.00 5.52
CA GLY A 118 0.03 19.83 5.65
C GLY A 118 -1.05 19.78 4.57
N ARG A 119 -1.73 20.90 4.30
CA ARG A 119 -2.75 21.00 3.23
C ARG A 119 -2.14 20.72 1.87
N LYS A 120 -0.99 21.35 1.56
CA LYS A 120 -0.28 21.11 0.29
C LYS A 120 0.13 19.64 0.12
N GLN A 121 0.58 19.03 1.20
CA GLN A 121 1.02 17.63 1.16
C GLN A 121 -0.16 16.68 0.97
N ILE A 122 -1.31 16.92 1.64
CA ILE A 122 -2.56 16.17 1.43
C ILE A 122 -3.02 16.33 -0.03
N GLN A 123 -3.04 17.56 -0.55
CA GLN A 123 -3.43 17.82 -1.93
C GLN A 123 -2.56 17.04 -2.92
N THR A 124 -1.26 17.01 -2.69
CA THR A 124 -0.32 16.25 -3.53
C THR A 124 -0.60 14.74 -3.44
N GLY A 125 -0.76 14.19 -2.25
CA GLY A 125 -1.08 12.77 -2.04
C GLY A 125 -2.39 12.37 -2.72
N MET A 126 -3.46 13.13 -2.49
CA MET A 126 -4.78 12.89 -3.09
C MET A 126 -4.72 12.97 -4.63
N LYS A 127 -4.06 13.98 -5.16
CA LYS A 127 -3.88 14.12 -6.62
C LYS A 127 -3.16 12.91 -7.19
N ASN A 128 -2.07 12.49 -6.58
CA ASN A 128 -1.29 11.35 -7.06
C ASN A 128 -2.09 10.04 -6.99
N ILE A 129 -2.94 9.86 -5.97
CA ILE A 129 -3.88 8.74 -5.89
C ILE A 129 -4.88 8.78 -7.05
N ALA A 130 -5.53 9.93 -7.28
CA ALA A 130 -6.52 10.09 -8.35
C ALA A 130 -5.91 9.86 -9.74
N ASP A 131 -4.77 10.48 -10.02
CA ASP A 131 -4.04 10.35 -11.29
C ASP A 131 -3.64 8.88 -11.54
N TRP A 132 -3.19 8.19 -10.50
CA TRP A 132 -2.80 6.79 -10.57
C TRP A 132 -4.01 5.88 -10.85
N ILE A 133 -5.15 6.07 -10.16
CA ILE A 133 -6.39 5.30 -10.42
C ILE A 133 -6.83 5.56 -11.88
N GLU A 134 -6.82 6.80 -12.33
CA GLU A 134 -7.24 7.14 -13.69
C GLU A 134 -6.32 6.52 -14.74
N TYR A 135 -5.00 6.55 -14.50
CA TYR A 135 -4.03 5.89 -15.38
C TYR A 135 -4.31 4.40 -15.51
N LEU A 136 -4.53 3.68 -14.40
CA LEU A 136 -4.81 2.26 -14.42
C LEU A 136 -6.12 1.94 -15.14
N ASN A 137 -7.18 2.68 -14.87
CA ASN A 137 -8.48 2.48 -15.52
C ASN A 137 -8.43 2.68 -17.04
N ARG A 138 -7.48 3.49 -17.54
CA ARG A 138 -7.26 3.66 -18.98
C ARG A 138 -6.36 2.59 -19.59
N THR A 139 -5.40 2.06 -18.83
CA THR A 139 -4.33 1.21 -19.38
C THR A 139 -4.52 -0.28 -19.11
N THR A 140 -5.43 -0.64 -18.18
CA THR A 140 -5.68 -2.04 -17.79
C THR A 140 -7.12 -2.46 -18.14
N PRO A 141 -7.45 -2.71 -19.42
CA PRO A 141 -8.84 -2.83 -19.88
C PRO A 141 -9.59 -4.08 -19.43
N TYR A 142 -8.93 -5.07 -18.83
CA TYR A 142 -9.58 -6.39 -18.64
C TYR A 142 -9.62 -6.91 -17.20
N TYR A 143 -8.88 -6.34 -16.19
CA TYR A 143 -8.63 -7.16 -15.02
C TYR A 143 -8.93 -6.57 -13.65
N ALA A 144 -8.82 -5.32 -13.41
CA ALA A 144 -9.19 -4.76 -12.13
C ALA A 144 -9.55 -3.29 -12.29
N PHE A 145 -10.81 -2.99 -12.06
CA PHE A 145 -11.22 -1.60 -11.99
C PHE A 145 -11.00 -1.10 -10.57
N TRP A 146 -9.92 -0.37 -10.39
CA TRP A 146 -9.71 0.41 -9.19
C TRP A 146 -10.79 1.50 -9.09
N ASP A 147 -11.40 1.60 -7.91
CA ASP A 147 -12.45 2.59 -7.64
C ASP A 147 -13.58 2.57 -8.71
N PRO A 148 -14.26 1.40 -8.92
CA PRO A 148 -15.21 1.22 -10.01
C PRO A 148 -16.40 2.18 -9.93
N ASN A 149 -16.82 2.57 -8.72
CA ASN A 149 -17.91 3.52 -8.48
C ASN A 149 -17.43 4.98 -8.44
N ALA A 150 -16.13 5.21 -8.64
CA ALA A 150 -15.48 6.51 -8.54
C ALA A 150 -15.67 7.19 -7.17
N GLU A 151 -15.81 6.43 -6.09
CA GLU A 151 -16.05 6.97 -4.74
C GLU A 151 -14.82 7.70 -4.21
N ILE A 152 -13.62 7.11 -4.36
CA ILE A 152 -12.35 7.71 -3.95
C ILE A 152 -12.10 8.99 -4.75
N ARG A 153 -12.26 8.93 -6.07
CA ARG A 153 -12.05 10.10 -6.95
C ARG A 153 -13.05 11.21 -6.67
N LYS A 154 -14.33 10.88 -6.43
CA LYS A 154 -15.35 11.87 -6.05
C LYS A 154 -15.04 12.55 -4.73
N GLU A 155 -14.55 11.81 -3.75
CA GLU A 155 -14.15 12.37 -2.47
C GLU A 155 -12.94 13.31 -2.61
N ILE A 156 -11.94 12.92 -3.42
CA ILE A 156 -10.78 13.77 -3.72
C ILE A 156 -11.23 15.09 -4.40
N GLU A 157 -12.15 14.99 -5.37
CA GLU A 157 -12.72 16.19 -6.03
C GLU A 157 -13.51 17.06 -5.04
N ARG A 158 -14.27 16.46 -4.12
CA ARG A 158 -14.99 17.18 -3.06
C ARG A 158 -14.06 17.92 -2.10
N ALA A 159 -12.91 17.30 -1.78
CA ALA A 159 -11.93 17.89 -0.89
C ALA A 159 -11.08 18.99 -1.53
N ARG A 160 -10.97 19.01 -2.85
CA ARG A 160 -10.12 19.97 -3.58
C ARG A 160 -10.38 21.44 -3.20
N PRO A 161 -11.62 21.98 -3.24
CA PRO A 161 -11.87 23.37 -2.86
C PRO A 161 -11.56 23.65 -1.39
N LEU A 162 -11.68 22.67 -0.50
CA LEU A 162 -11.31 22.82 0.91
C LEU A 162 -9.81 22.97 1.09
N LEU A 163 -9.02 22.24 0.29
CA LEU A 163 -7.56 22.28 0.30
C LEU A 163 -7.00 23.56 -0.35
N GLU A 164 -7.70 24.10 -1.35
CA GLU A 164 -7.33 25.34 -2.06
C GLU A 164 -7.76 26.61 -1.32
N ALA A 165 -8.74 26.51 -0.44
CA ALA A 165 -9.22 27.65 0.33
C ALA A 165 -8.18 28.07 1.39
N GLU A 166 -7.46 29.19 1.14
CA GLU A 166 -6.33 29.64 1.98
C GLU A 166 -6.67 29.88 3.46
N LYS A 167 -7.93 30.13 3.84
CA LYS A 167 -8.27 30.57 5.22
C LYS A 167 -9.61 30.11 5.81
N MET A 168 -10.48 29.40 5.11
CA MET A 168 -11.86 29.24 5.57
C MET A 168 -12.37 27.80 5.77
N ALA A 169 -11.68 26.79 5.28
CA ALA A 169 -12.10 25.41 5.50
C ALA A 169 -11.56 24.90 6.83
N PRO A 170 -12.42 24.31 7.70
CA PRO A 170 -11.96 23.67 8.93
C PRO A 170 -11.00 22.54 8.62
N ASP A 171 -9.85 22.47 9.32
CA ASP A 171 -8.91 21.38 9.16
C ASP A 171 -9.56 20.01 9.43
N LYS A 172 -10.59 19.98 10.26
CA LYS A 172 -11.37 18.77 10.56
C LYS A 172 -11.91 18.13 9.29
N ASP A 173 -12.55 18.88 8.40
CA ASP A 173 -13.17 18.34 7.19
C ASP A 173 -12.13 17.80 6.21
N ILE A 174 -10.97 18.46 6.14
CA ILE A 174 -9.82 18.00 5.33
C ILE A 174 -9.24 16.70 5.90
N ILE A 175 -9.07 16.64 7.22
CA ILE A 175 -8.56 15.46 7.90
C ILE A 175 -9.49 14.27 7.70
N GLU A 176 -10.80 14.44 7.93
CA GLU A 176 -11.79 13.38 7.74
C GLU A 176 -11.81 12.86 6.30
N SER A 177 -11.75 13.76 5.33
CA SER A 177 -11.67 13.39 3.90
C SER A 177 -10.38 12.61 3.58
N ALA A 178 -9.23 13.09 4.06
CA ALA A 178 -7.95 12.46 3.80
C ALA A 178 -7.80 11.09 4.48
N GLU A 179 -8.28 10.96 5.73
CA GLU A 179 -8.33 9.68 6.45
C GLU A 179 -9.26 8.69 5.74
N TRP A 180 -10.42 9.16 5.26
CA TRP A 180 -11.35 8.32 4.50
C TRP A 180 -10.72 7.83 3.19
N VAL A 181 -10.09 8.72 2.41
CA VAL A 181 -9.38 8.34 1.18
C VAL A 181 -8.29 7.30 1.46
N GLY A 182 -7.47 7.52 2.49
CA GLY A 182 -6.42 6.58 2.86
C GLY A 182 -6.96 5.20 3.26
N LYS A 183 -8.08 5.16 3.98
CA LYS A 183 -8.75 3.91 4.35
C LYS A 183 -9.33 3.20 3.13
N GLN A 184 -10.05 3.94 2.26
CA GLN A 184 -10.66 3.35 1.06
C GLN A 184 -9.63 2.81 0.09
N MET A 185 -8.47 3.47 -0.06
CA MET A 185 -7.37 2.95 -0.87
C MET A 185 -6.87 1.60 -0.35
N GLU A 186 -6.76 1.42 0.95
CA GLU A 186 -6.32 0.16 1.54
C GLU A 186 -7.35 -0.98 1.35
N GLU A 187 -8.65 -0.65 1.51
CA GLU A 187 -9.74 -1.60 1.25
C GLU A 187 -9.80 -1.99 -0.23
N GLU A 188 -9.53 -1.04 -1.12
CA GLU A 188 -9.52 -1.28 -2.56
C GLU A 188 -8.37 -2.20 -2.98
N VAL A 189 -7.19 -2.07 -2.37
CA VAL A 189 -6.07 -3.01 -2.57
C VAL A 189 -6.49 -4.45 -2.31
N ASP A 190 -7.26 -4.70 -1.26
CA ASP A 190 -7.71 -6.06 -0.93
C ASP A 190 -8.78 -6.56 -1.91
N LYS A 191 -9.74 -5.71 -2.31
CA LYS A 191 -10.75 -6.05 -3.33
C LYS A 191 -10.10 -6.44 -4.65
N VAL A 192 -9.18 -5.62 -5.13
CA VAL A 192 -8.46 -5.86 -6.38
C VAL A 192 -7.67 -7.17 -6.32
N ARG A 193 -6.98 -7.45 -5.22
CA ARG A 193 -6.26 -8.73 -5.02
C ARG A 193 -7.19 -9.93 -5.06
N ASP A 194 -8.39 -9.81 -4.49
CA ASP A 194 -9.37 -10.90 -4.52
C ASP A 194 -9.95 -11.11 -5.91
N ASP A 195 -10.14 -10.05 -6.68
CA ASP A 195 -10.58 -10.13 -8.08
C ASP A 195 -9.52 -10.78 -8.97
N GLU A 196 -8.23 -10.41 -8.80
CA GLU A 196 -7.10 -11.07 -9.47
C GLU A 196 -7.06 -12.57 -9.19
N ARG A 197 -7.21 -12.94 -7.92
CA ARG A 197 -7.19 -14.35 -7.51
C ARG A 197 -8.33 -15.11 -8.15
N ARG A 198 -9.56 -14.58 -8.10
CA ARG A 198 -10.75 -15.18 -8.72
C ARG A 198 -10.58 -15.34 -10.23
N GLN A 199 -9.91 -14.40 -10.87
CA GLN A 199 -9.65 -14.46 -12.29
C GLN A 199 -8.60 -15.50 -12.65
N PHE A 200 -7.49 -15.53 -11.92
CA PHE A 200 -6.46 -16.56 -12.09
C PHE A 200 -7.03 -17.97 -11.92
N ASP A 201 -7.94 -18.17 -10.95
CA ASP A 201 -8.61 -19.45 -10.73
C ASP A 201 -9.53 -19.79 -11.92
N ARG A 202 -10.31 -18.86 -12.46
CA ARG A 202 -11.12 -19.06 -13.66
C ARG A 202 -10.30 -19.44 -14.88
N ASP A 203 -9.20 -18.75 -15.12
CA ASP A 203 -8.31 -19.02 -16.27
C ASP A 203 -7.64 -20.40 -16.13
N ARG A 204 -7.29 -20.80 -14.93
CA ARG A 204 -6.74 -22.12 -14.64
C ARG A 204 -7.77 -23.22 -14.90
N ASP A 205 -9.01 -23.04 -14.47
CA ASP A 205 -10.09 -24.01 -14.66
C ASP A 205 -10.49 -24.12 -16.13
N PHE A 206 -10.50 -22.99 -16.86
CA PHE A 206 -10.70 -22.97 -18.31
C PHE A 206 -9.61 -23.78 -19.04
N ARG A 207 -8.34 -23.58 -18.70
CA ARG A 207 -7.23 -24.36 -19.29
C ARG A 207 -7.30 -25.85 -18.96
N ARG A 208 -7.76 -26.23 -17.78
CA ARG A 208 -7.99 -27.63 -17.39
C ARG A 208 -9.14 -28.25 -18.15
N GLY A 209 -10.23 -27.52 -18.40
CA GLY A 209 -11.38 -27.98 -19.17
C GLY A 209 -11.09 -28.27 -20.65
N PHE A 210 -10.14 -27.53 -21.24
CA PHE A 210 -9.71 -27.78 -22.64
C PHE A 210 -8.72 -28.96 -22.79
N GLY A 211 -8.06 -29.37 -21.70
CA GLY A 211 -7.07 -30.45 -21.73
C GLY A 211 -7.68 -31.88 -21.73
N VAL A 212 -8.98 -32.06 -21.57
CA VAL A 212 -9.63 -33.37 -21.43
C VAL A 212 -10.34 -33.83 -22.73
N GLY A 213 -10.26 -33.04 -23.82
CA GLY A 213 -11.03 -33.24 -25.03
C GLY A 213 -10.29 -33.83 -26.26
N ILE A 214 -9.03 -34.25 -26.16
CA ILE A 214 -8.35 -34.94 -27.27
C ILE A 214 -8.07 -36.41 -26.88
N GLY A 215 -9.13 -37.17 -26.73
CA GLY A 215 -9.10 -38.64 -26.82
C GLY A 215 -8.99 -39.00 -28.30
N ILE A 216 -7.80 -39.34 -28.76
CA ILE A 216 -7.60 -39.93 -30.09
C ILE A 216 -8.17 -41.33 -30.02
N GLY A 217 -9.37 -41.51 -30.57
CA GLY A 217 -9.91 -42.83 -30.89
C GLY A 217 -9.20 -43.34 -32.15
N PHE A 218 -8.53 -44.46 -32.00
CA PHE A 218 -8.17 -45.37 -33.10
C PHE A 218 -9.10 -46.55 -33.10
#